data_f38551d7f170fbec563decc96043a246
#
_entry.id   f38551d7f170fbec563decc96043a246
#
_cell.length_a   1.000
_cell.length_b   1.000
_cell.length_c   1.000
_cell.angle_alpha   90.00
_cell.angle_beta   90.00
_cell.angle_gamma   90.00
#
_symmetry.space_group_name_H-M   'P 1'
#
loop_
_entity.id
_entity.type
_entity.pdbx_description
1 polymer ?
#
loop_
_entity_poly.entity_id
_entity_poly.type
_entity_poly.pdbx_seq_one_letter_code
_entity_poly.pdbx_strand_id
1 'polypeptide(L)'
;MTPRVAPEFWADPVVESAISAWDLGVVVQLFRKHTGLSQTAVARLVNIDQAEVSRLERGRKKIRDRRQFAQWSEALGIPGELASPLPAADQPPLPNMGGPGGHLMLQDGVGQMLMPAGRNLPLTVIPALAEPAASFHDNTLWLAPNRDTEAWSRMPLRALLAAHRTVEGRRRFFVMDAREAARGSAKAPLLAIPSAYELDELTYGILWAVAGYDSAVLSDDTELQEALLLPPQRVLGGDGGPVAPGSLTDGSQMLLGSQACAEFILNQRNELAGEPVFWTREQRGEEAATWLIFKHKHRYLQETAPRKAHNGVGRAFCIPRQEVAVSPTHERVLLFLAIALMESYSVTTWLTDELDLQQTEGFALVPGHRAAIATWVRTGSHPQTALTAGAHTLRTFADVIGHAQTHAINAGASPGQRLAATADYLDLDRAWLARRCAQLAAEGVTVLARPRSRHLSLDALNVACTYVATELRSEAESGALHEVTR
;
A
#
# COMPACT_ATOMS: atom_id res chain seq x y z
N MET A 1 -24.46 -30.51 -7.87
CA MET A 1 -25.37 -30.05 -6.79
C MET A 1 -24.54 -29.93 -5.52
N THR A 2 -24.49 -28.74 -4.95
CA THR A 2 -23.86 -28.50 -3.65
C THR A 2 -24.71 -29.23 -2.57
N PRO A 3 -24.09 -30.03 -1.70
CA PRO A 3 -24.85 -30.67 -0.63
C PRO A 3 -25.45 -29.60 0.29
N ARG A 4 -26.74 -29.67 0.58
CA ARG A 4 -27.35 -28.78 1.58
C ARG A 4 -26.84 -29.21 2.96
N VAL A 5 -26.03 -28.36 3.56
CA VAL A 5 -25.55 -28.53 4.93
C VAL A 5 -26.52 -27.81 5.87
N ALA A 6 -26.87 -28.47 6.98
CA ALA A 6 -27.75 -27.87 7.98
C ALA A 6 -27.16 -26.58 8.58
N PRO A 7 -28.00 -25.55 8.88
CA PRO A 7 -27.53 -24.29 9.46
C PRO A 7 -26.73 -24.49 10.75
N GLU A 8 -27.04 -25.49 11.53
CA GLU A 8 -26.40 -25.83 12.80
C GLU A 8 -24.91 -26.17 12.64
N PHE A 9 -24.52 -26.73 11.48
CA PHE A 9 -23.10 -26.98 11.17
C PHE A 9 -22.31 -25.69 11.05
N TRP A 10 -22.87 -24.67 10.41
CA TRP A 10 -22.22 -23.39 10.22
C TRP A 10 -22.17 -22.55 11.51
N ALA A 11 -23.10 -22.80 12.44
CA ALA A 11 -23.17 -22.19 13.77
C ALA A 11 -22.27 -22.91 14.80
N ASP A 12 -21.54 -23.96 14.42
CA ASP A 12 -20.56 -24.60 15.30
C ASP A 12 -19.41 -23.63 15.58
N PRO A 13 -19.09 -23.34 16.85
CA PRO A 13 -18.04 -22.37 17.21
C PRO A 13 -16.66 -22.64 16.58
N VAL A 14 -16.34 -23.91 16.33
CA VAL A 14 -15.07 -24.30 15.70
C VAL A 14 -15.09 -23.95 14.21
N VAL A 15 -16.22 -24.18 13.54
CA VAL A 15 -16.43 -23.86 12.13
C VAL A 15 -16.45 -22.32 11.95
N GLU A 16 -17.20 -21.62 12.77
CA GLU A 16 -17.29 -20.16 12.75
C GLU A 16 -15.92 -19.50 12.98
N SER A 17 -15.18 -19.98 13.98
CA SER A 17 -13.81 -19.51 14.24
C SER A 17 -12.86 -19.75 13.07
N ALA A 18 -12.96 -20.92 12.41
CA ALA A 18 -12.14 -21.25 11.26
C ALA A 18 -12.48 -20.38 10.03
N ILE A 19 -13.76 -20.09 9.81
CA ILE A 19 -14.22 -19.17 8.75
C ILE A 19 -13.72 -17.76 9.02
N SER A 20 -13.89 -17.27 10.25
CA SER A 20 -13.43 -15.94 10.67
C SER A 20 -11.91 -15.77 10.55
N ALA A 21 -11.16 -16.85 10.78
CA ALA A 21 -9.71 -16.89 10.62
C ALA A 21 -9.26 -17.12 9.16
N TRP A 22 -10.21 -17.28 8.22
CA TRP A 22 -9.94 -17.65 6.82
C TRP A 22 -9.18 -18.97 6.68
N ASP A 23 -9.24 -19.84 7.68
CA ASP A 23 -8.61 -21.16 7.62
C ASP A 23 -9.54 -22.17 6.91
N LEU A 24 -9.63 -21.99 5.58
CA LEU A 24 -10.42 -22.90 4.75
C LEU A 24 -9.91 -24.35 4.78
N GLY A 25 -8.68 -24.58 5.23
CA GLY A 25 -8.17 -25.93 5.42
C GLY A 25 -8.94 -26.67 6.51
N VAL A 26 -9.13 -26.03 7.66
CA VAL A 26 -9.94 -26.54 8.77
C VAL A 26 -11.42 -26.62 8.37
N VAL A 27 -11.94 -25.57 7.72
CA VAL A 27 -13.35 -25.55 7.25
C VAL A 27 -13.63 -26.75 6.33
N VAL A 28 -12.77 -27.01 5.35
CA VAL A 28 -12.91 -28.14 4.41
C VAL A 28 -12.83 -29.48 5.13
N GLN A 29 -11.92 -29.63 6.09
CA GLN A 29 -11.83 -30.85 6.89
C GLN A 29 -13.13 -31.14 7.66
N LEU A 30 -13.67 -30.12 8.35
CA LEU A 30 -14.91 -30.22 9.11
C LEU A 30 -16.11 -30.45 8.19
N PHE A 31 -16.21 -29.73 7.07
CA PHE A 31 -17.23 -29.89 6.06
C PHE A 31 -17.27 -31.33 5.49
N ARG A 32 -16.10 -31.85 5.13
CA ARG A 32 -15.99 -33.24 4.64
C ARG A 32 -16.34 -34.27 5.69
N LYS A 33 -15.94 -34.08 6.94
CA LYS A 33 -16.29 -34.95 8.05
C LYS A 33 -17.80 -34.98 8.28
N HIS A 34 -18.45 -33.81 8.15
CA HIS A 34 -19.91 -33.68 8.31
C HIS A 34 -20.68 -34.24 7.12
N THR A 35 -20.24 -34.00 5.89
CA THR A 35 -20.94 -34.38 4.66
C THR A 35 -20.56 -35.76 4.12
N GLY A 36 -19.48 -36.35 4.60
CA GLY A 36 -18.95 -37.64 4.07
C GLY A 36 -18.26 -37.50 2.70
N LEU A 37 -18.08 -36.32 2.19
CA LEU A 37 -17.49 -36.10 0.86
C LEU A 37 -15.99 -36.44 0.83
N SER A 38 -15.52 -37.00 -0.30
CA SER A 38 -14.09 -37.20 -0.57
C SER A 38 -13.41 -35.87 -0.96
N GLN A 39 -12.08 -35.81 -0.83
CA GLN A 39 -11.31 -34.67 -1.34
C GLN A 39 -11.55 -34.42 -2.83
N THR A 40 -11.71 -35.49 -3.62
CA THR A 40 -12.02 -35.36 -5.05
C THR A 40 -13.42 -34.77 -5.29
N ALA A 41 -14.39 -35.07 -4.44
CA ALA A 41 -15.73 -34.51 -4.55
C ALA A 41 -15.72 -33.01 -4.23
N VAL A 42 -15.00 -32.57 -3.18
CA VAL A 42 -14.82 -31.16 -2.85
C VAL A 42 -14.03 -30.43 -3.94
N ALA A 43 -12.99 -31.04 -4.48
CA ALA A 43 -12.20 -30.47 -5.57
C ALA A 43 -13.09 -30.14 -6.79
N ARG A 44 -14.02 -31.02 -7.13
CA ARG A 44 -15.01 -30.79 -8.20
C ARG A 44 -15.99 -29.66 -7.87
N LEU A 45 -16.42 -29.54 -6.61
CA LEU A 45 -17.33 -28.45 -6.18
C LEU A 45 -16.69 -27.08 -6.37
N VAL A 46 -15.39 -26.96 -6.08
CA VAL A 46 -14.66 -25.70 -6.13
C VAL A 46 -13.92 -25.50 -7.46
N ASN A 47 -14.01 -26.49 -8.36
CA ASN A 47 -13.33 -26.49 -9.66
C ASN A 47 -11.82 -26.37 -9.60
N ILE A 48 -11.18 -27.21 -8.77
CA ILE A 48 -9.72 -27.30 -8.60
C ILE A 48 -9.26 -28.76 -8.58
N ASP A 49 -7.95 -28.99 -8.50
CA ASP A 49 -7.36 -30.32 -8.38
C ASP A 49 -7.47 -30.87 -6.95
N GLN A 50 -7.67 -32.22 -6.84
CA GLN A 50 -7.70 -32.91 -5.54
C GLN A 50 -6.40 -32.69 -4.74
N ALA A 51 -5.26 -32.59 -5.41
CA ALA A 51 -3.98 -32.31 -4.77
C ALA A 51 -3.96 -30.94 -4.07
N GLU A 52 -4.70 -29.95 -4.59
CA GLU A 52 -4.84 -28.64 -3.95
C GLU A 52 -5.69 -28.69 -2.67
N VAL A 53 -6.81 -29.42 -2.71
CA VAL A 53 -7.63 -29.67 -1.50
C VAL A 53 -6.80 -30.34 -0.43
N SER A 54 -6.00 -31.36 -0.80
CA SER A 54 -5.11 -32.07 0.11
C SER A 54 -4.01 -31.19 0.71
N ARG A 55 -3.45 -30.26 -0.08
CA ARG A 55 -2.45 -29.29 0.42
C ARG A 55 -3.08 -28.27 1.37
N LEU A 56 -4.30 -27.82 1.07
CA LEU A 56 -5.06 -26.90 1.91
C LEU A 56 -5.37 -27.54 3.28
N GLU A 57 -5.92 -28.76 3.30
CA GLU A 57 -6.25 -29.49 4.53
C GLU A 57 -5.04 -29.77 5.41
N ARG A 58 -3.85 -29.97 4.81
CA ARG A 58 -2.59 -30.18 5.55
C ARG A 58 -1.91 -28.88 5.97
N GLY A 59 -2.54 -27.70 5.73
CA GLY A 59 -1.97 -26.40 6.03
C GLY A 59 -0.77 -26.00 5.16
N ARG A 60 -0.46 -26.80 4.11
CA ARG A 60 0.64 -26.52 3.17
C ARG A 60 0.28 -25.47 2.12
N LYS A 61 -1.01 -25.16 1.96
CA LYS A 61 -1.54 -24.06 1.16
C LYS A 61 -2.57 -23.33 2.02
N LYS A 62 -2.53 -22.00 2.02
CA LYS A 62 -3.54 -21.15 2.65
C LYS A 62 -4.18 -20.29 1.59
N ILE A 63 -5.50 -20.13 1.63
CA ILE A 63 -6.22 -19.19 0.79
C ILE A 63 -6.10 -17.81 1.45
N ARG A 64 -5.56 -16.85 0.71
CA ARG A 64 -5.30 -15.48 1.18
C ARG A 64 -5.98 -14.43 0.32
N ASP A 65 -6.55 -14.85 -0.81
CA ASP A 65 -7.24 -13.99 -1.76
C ASP A 65 -8.75 -14.02 -1.49
N ARG A 66 -9.34 -12.82 -1.40
CA ARG A 66 -10.78 -12.62 -1.16
C ARG A 66 -11.65 -13.25 -2.25
N ARG A 67 -11.20 -13.23 -3.52
CA ARG A 67 -11.93 -13.85 -4.62
C ARG A 67 -11.94 -15.36 -4.49
N GLN A 68 -10.79 -15.95 -4.15
CA GLN A 68 -10.71 -17.39 -3.90
C GLN A 68 -11.53 -17.74 -2.68
N PHE A 69 -11.49 -16.97 -1.58
CA PHE A 69 -12.30 -17.20 -0.40
C PHE A 69 -13.80 -17.14 -0.74
N ALA A 70 -14.24 -16.11 -1.49
CA ALA A 70 -15.63 -15.96 -1.93
C ALA A 70 -16.06 -17.12 -2.83
N GLN A 71 -15.24 -17.54 -3.78
CA GLN A 71 -15.48 -18.69 -4.65
C GLN A 71 -15.66 -19.99 -3.84
N TRP A 72 -14.80 -20.21 -2.84
CA TRP A 72 -14.90 -21.36 -1.95
C TRP A 72 -16.15 -21.29 -1.08
N SER A 73 -16.48 -20.10 -0.55
CA SER A 73 -17.65 -19.87 0.28
C SER A 73 -18.93 -20.18 -0.49
N GLU A 74 -19.03 -19.70 -1.71
CA GLU A 74 -20.16 -19.98 -2.61
C GLU A 74 -20.26 -21.48 -2.95
N ALA A 75 -19.14 -22.09 -3.31
CA ALA A 75 -19.08 -23.50 -3.68
C ALA A 75 -19.42 -24.46 -2.53
N LEU A 76 -19.01 -24.13 -1.31
CA LEU A 76 -19.30 -24.91 -0.10
C LEU A 76 -20.67 -24.58 0.52
N GLY A 77 -21.31 -23.49 0.09
CA GLY A 77 -22.57 -23.01 0.65
C GLY A 77 -22.42 -22.40 2.05
N ILE A 78 -21.30 -21.75 2.32
CA ILE A 78 -21.08 -20.99 3.56
C ILE A 78 -22.08 -19.83 3.57
N PRO A 79 -22.88 -19.63 4.64
CA PRO A 79 -23.81 -18.51 4.73
C PRO A 79 -23.09 -17.16 4.51
N GLY A 80 -23.70 -16.29 3.72
CA GLY A 80 -23.10 -15.00 3.36
C GLY A 80 -22.74 -14.14 4.59
N GLU A 81 -23.48 -14.30 5.66
CA GLU A 81 -23.23 -13.65 6.95
C GLU A 81 -21.89 -14.07 7.57
N LEU A 82 -21.51 -15.34 7.40
CA LEU A 82 -20.23 -15.89 7.88
C LEU A 82 -19.10 -15.73 6.85
N ALA A 83 -19.43 -15.74 5.57
CA ALA A 83 -18.47 -15.57 4.47
C ALA A 83 -18.05 -14.10 4.27
N SER A 84 -18.83 -13.16 4.78
CA SER A 84 -18.54 -11.74 4.71
C SER A 84 -17.73 -11.31 5.95
N PRO A 85 -16.53 -10.77 5.80
CA PRO A 85 -15.81 -10.16 6.92
C PRO A 85 -16.40 -8.80 7.34
N LEU A 86 -17.56 -8.43 6.78
CA LEU A 86 -18.32 -7.26 7.20
C LEU A 86 -19.30 -7.70 8.28
N PRO A 87 -19.37 -7.00 9.41
CA PRO A 87 -20.41 -7.24 10.42
C PRO A 87 -21.78 -7.12 9.75
N ALA A 88 -22.68 -8.07 10.06
CA ALA A 88 -24.06 -8.04 9.60
C ALA A 88 -24.70 -6.69 9.95
N ALA A 89 -25.58 -6.20 9.07
CA ALA A 89 -26.26 -4.91 9.18
C ALA A 89 -27.13 -4.73 10.44
N ASP A 90 -27.26 -5.75 11.28
CA ASP A 90 -28.06 -5.76 12.53
C ASP A 90 -27.24 -5.82 13.82
N GLN A 91 -25.92 -5.68 13.77
CA GLN A 91 -25.22 -5.33 14.99
C GLN A 91 -25.53 -3.87 15.34
N PRO A 92 -25.83 -3.55 16.64
CA PRO A 92 -26.03 -2.17 17.02
C PRO A 92 -24.83 -1.36 16.51
N PRO A 93 -25.07 -0.20 15.86
CA PRO A 93 -23.99 0.53 15.20
C PRO A 93 -22.87 0.71 16.22
N LEU A 94 -21.72 0.10 15.95
CA LEU A 94 -20.49 0.40 16.69
C LEU A 94 -20.43 1.92 16.77
N PRO A 95 -20.21 2.52 17.96
CA PRO A 95 -20.28 3.96 18.14
C PRO A 95 -19.48 4.59 17.01
N ASN A 96 -20.14 5.46 16.25
CA ASN A 96 -19.64 6.05 15.00
C ASN A 96 -18.27 6.68 15.25
N MET A 97 -17.23 5.88 15.08
CA MET A 97 -15.83 6.25 15.22
C MET A 97 -15.47 6.93 13.88
N GLY A 98 -15.95 8.16 13.70
CA GLY A 98 -15.73 8.92 12.48
C GLY A 98 -14.23 9.10 12.22
N GLY A 99 -13.73 8.41 11.20
CA GLY A 99 -12.35 8.41 10.77
C GLY A 99 -11.74 7.01 10.71
N PRO A 100 -10.49 6.87 10.24
CA PRO A 100 -9.81 5.57 10.10
C PRO A 100 -9.61 4.82 11.43
N GLY A 101 -9.82 5.46 12.58
CA GLY A 101 -9.85 4.83 13.91
C GLY A 101 -10.96 3.76 14.10
N GLY A 102 -11.97 3.73 13.22
CA GLY A 102 -13.03 2.70 13.24
C GLY A 102 -12.55 1.27 12.97
N HIS A 103 -11.32 1.12 12.50
CA HIS A 103 -10.69 -0.19 12.27
C HIS A 103 -9.91 -0.73 13.48
N LEU A 104 -9.81 0.02 14.55
CA LEU A 104 -9.16 -0.40 15.79
C LEU A 104 -10.20 -1.02 16.73
N MET A 105 -10.13 -2.35 16.89
CA MET A 105 -11.00 -3.10 17.80
C MET A 105 -10.26 -3.36 19.12
N LEU A 106 -10.84 -2.92 20.22
CA LEU A 106 -10.25 -2.98 21.55
C LEU A 106 -11.17 -3.70 22.53
N GLN A 107 -10.60 -4.64 23.28
CA GLN A 107 -11.20 -5.26 24.47
C GLN A 107 -10.22 -5.19 25.62
N ASP A 108 -10.61 -4.54 26.73
CA ASP A 108 -9.81 -4.44 27.96
C ASP A 108 -8.35 -3.96 27.76
N GLY A 109 -8.18 -2.93 26.90
CA GLY A 109 -6.86 -2.37 26.60
C GLY A 109 -6.04 -3.17 25.58
N VAL A 110 -6.41 -4.40 25.32
CA VAL A 110 -5.82 -5.25 24.26
C VAL A 110 -6.75 -5.26 23.06
N GLY A 111 -6.18 -5.21 21.87
CA GLY A 111 -6.98 -5.20 20.67
C GLY A 111 -6.15 -5.47 19.41
N GLN A 112 -6.74 -5.18 18.31
CA GLN A 112 -6.14 -5.33 17.01
C GLN A 112 -6.61 -4.23 16.05
N MET A 113 -5.72 -3.82 15.17
CA MET A 113 -6.05 -2.97 14.04
C MET A 113 -6.19 -3.82 12.79
N LEU A 114 -7.36 -3.75 12.17
CA LEU A 114 -7.64 -4.44 10.93
C LEU A 114 -7.24 -3.54 9.76
N MET A 115 -6.26 -3.99 8.98
CA MET A 115 -5.88 -3.39 7.71
C MET A 115 -6.58 -4.14 6.58
N PRO A 116 -7.54 -3.51 5.88
CA PRO A 116 -8.31 -4.19 4.83
C PRO A 116 -7.41 -4.66 3.69
N ALA A 117 -7.86 -5.68 2.99
CA ALA A 117 -7.20 -6.11 1.77
C ALA A 117 -7.31 -5.01 0.72
N GLY A 118 -6.19 -4.73 0.03
CA GLY A 118 -6.15 -4.03 -1.23
C GLY A 118 -6.46 -4.98 -2.39
N ARG A 119 -6.10 -4.59 -3.60
CA ARG A 119 -6.20 -5.48 -4.78
C ARG A 119 -5.07 -6.50 -4.82
N ASN A 120 -3.87 -6.07 -4.40
CA ASN A 120 -2.65 -6.87 -4.38
C ASN A 120 -2.11 -7.05 -2.95
N LEU A 121 -2.61 -6.29 -1.99
CA LEU A 121 -2.23 -6.41 -0.59
C LEU A 121 -3.19 -7.31 0.17
N PRO A 122 -2.66 -8.24 1.00
CA PRO A 122 -3.51 -9.10 1.81
C PRO A 122 -4.17 -8.31 2.94
N LEU A 123 -5.31 -8.80 3.41
CA LEU A 123 -5.84 -8.39 4.70
C LEU A 123 -4.80 -8.67 5.78
N THR A 124 -4.50 -7.65 6.59
CA THR A 124 -3.47 -7.75 7.63
C THR A 124 -4.02 -7.30 8.96
N VAL A 125 -3.76 -8.06 10.01
CA VAL A 125 -4.14 -7.73 11.38
C VAL A 125 -2.89 -7.36 12.16
N ILE A 126 -2.91 -6.18 12.78
CA ILE A 126 -1.82 -5.69 13.63
C ILE A 126 -2.31 -5.72 15.07
N PRO A 127 -1.67 -6.51 15.96
CA PRO A 127 -1.96 -6.44 17.40
C PRO A 127 -1.75 -5.02 17.92
N ALA A 128 -2.62 -4.56 18.80
CA ALA A 128 -2.54 -3.24 19.40
C ALA A 128 -2.78 -3.31 20.89
N LEU A 129 -2.05 -2.49 21.66
CA LEU A 129 -2.30 -2.22 23.05
C LEU A 129 -2.78 -0.78 23.18
N ALA A 130 -3.97 -0.56 23.70
CA ALA A 130 -4.50 0.78 23.88
C ALA A 130 -4.41 1.21 25.32
N GLU A 131 -3.88 2.43 25.50
CA GLU A 131 -3.69 3.05 26.81
C GLU A 131 -4.31 4.44 26.81
N PRO A 132 -5.02 4.85 27.89
CA PRO A 132 -5.47 6.22 28.02
C PRO A 132 -4.27 7.15 28.23
N ALA A 133 -4.29 8.31 27.57
CA ALA A 133 -3.29 9.34 27.83
C ALA A 133 -3.46 9.91 29.24
N ALA A 134 -2.38 9.98 29.99
CA ALA A 134 -2.36 10.60 31.34
C ALA A 134 -2.49 12.12 31.23
N SER A 135 -1.86 12.74 30.23
CA SER A 135 -1.94 14.18 29.96
C SER A 135 -1.66 14.48 28.49
N PHE A 136 -2.00 15.71 28.09
CA PHE A 136 -1.66 16.25 26.76
C PHE A 136 -1.22 17.71 26.93
N HIS A 137 0.01 17.99 26.57
CA HIS A 137 0.58 19.34 26.52
C HIS A 137 1.71 19.37 25.48
N ASP A 138 1.98 20.53 24.96
CA ASP A 138 3.02 20.78 23.94
C ASP A 138 2.92 19.83 22.72
N ASN A 139 1.69 19.63 22.23
CA ASN A 139 1.41 18.72 21.10
C ASN A 139 1.85 17.25 21.33
N THR A 140 2.00 16.83 22.59
CA THR A 140 2.46 15.51 22.97
C THR A 140 1.49 14.86 23.96
N LEU A 141 1.15 13.61 23.70
CA LEU A 141 0.45 12.75 24.65
C LEU A 141 1.47 12.08 25.56
N TRP A 142 1.21 12.15 26.85
CA TRP A 142 2.04 11.51 27.85
C TRP A 142 1.30 10.31 28.43
N LEU A 143 1.93 9.16 28.36
CA LEU A 143 1.45 7.93 28.95
C LEU A 143 2.24 7.66 30.22
N ALA A 144 1.51 7.42 31.34
CA ALA A 144 2.12 6.78 32.49
C ALA A 144 2.27 5.28 32.13
N PRO A 145 3.49 4.72 32.10
CA PRO A 145 3.62 3.30 31.86
C PRO A 145 2.85 2.59 32.95
N ASN A 146 1.82 1.85 32.56
CA ASN A 146 1.19 0.91 33.46
C ASN A 146 2.30 -0.01 33.98
N ARG A 147 2.31 -0.38 35.28
CA ARG A 147 3.41 -1.12 35.93
C ARG A 147 3.82 -2.41 35.24
N ASP A 148 3.11 -2.79 34.15
CA ASP A 148 3.37 -3.95 33.32
C ASP A 148 4.12 -3.59 32.03
N THR A 149 5.30 -2.93 32.18
CA THR A 149 6.24 -2.74 31.05
C THR A 149 6.66 -4.07 30.41
N GLU A 150 6.49 -5.18 31.11
CA GLU A 150 6.65 -6.53 30.56
C GLU A 150 5.63 -6.84 29.46
N ALA A 151 4.39 -6.33 29.55
CA ALA A 151 3.39 -6.54 28.50
C ALA A 151 3.85 -5.94 27.17
N TRP A 152 4.46 -4.77 27.17
CA TRP A 152 4.98 -4.13 25.96
C TRP A 152 6.19 -4.86 25.35
N SER A 153 7.08 -5.39 26.21
CA SER A 153 8.22 -6.17 25.75
C SER A 153 7.83 -7.54 25.19
N ARG A 154 6.69 -8.07 25.61
CA ARG A 154 6.11 -9.33 25.12
C ARG A 154 5.28 -9.17 23.86
N MET A 155 4.98 -7.92 23.43
CA MET A 155 4.18 -7.67 22.23
C MET A 155 4.83 -8.28 20.97
N PRO A 156 4.01 -8.82 20.07
CA PRO A 156 4.51 -9.31 18.79
C PRO A 156 5.32 -8.26 18.05
N LEU A 157 6.20 -8.72 17.18
CA LEU A 157 7.11 -7.86 16.42
C LEU A 157 6.44 -6.75 15.59
N ARG A 158 5.13 -6.86 15.33
CA ARG A 158 4.32 -5.90 14.54
C ARG A 158 3.17 -5.32 15.35
N ALA A 159 3.35 -5.17 16.64
CA ALA A 159 2.32 -4.58 17.47
C ALA A 159 2.41 -3.06 17.48
N LEU A 160 1.28 -2.41 17.72
CA LEU A 160 1.17 -0.97 17.90
C LEU A 160 0.84 -0.67 19.36
N LEU A 161 1.42 0.40 19.90
CA LEU A 161 0.86 1.10 21.04
C LEU A 161 -0.09 2.17 20.53
N ALA A 162 -1.34 2.17 21.02
CA ALA A 162 -2.36 3.12 20.66
C ALA A 162 -2.75 3.95 21.91
N ALA A 163 -2.18 5.14 22.04
CA ALA A 163 -2.64 6.08 23.04
C ALA A 163 -3.98 6.69 22.62
N HIS A 164 -4.88 6.91 23.55
CA HIS A 164 -6.13 7.58 23.24
C HIS A 164 -6.48 8.71 24.21
N ARG A 165 -7.18 9.71 23.68
CA ARG A 165 -7.82 10.77 24.48
C ARG A 165 -9.19 11.10 23.88
N THR A 166 -10.08 11.62 24.71
CA THR A 166 -11.36 12.12 24.23
C THR A 166 -11.26 13.62 23.99
N VAL A 167 -11.63 14.05 22.78
CA VAL A 167 -11.69 15.45 22.36
C VAL A 167 -13.09 15.68 21.80
N GLU A 168 -13.81 16.65 22.36
CA GLU A 168 -15.18 16.98 21.92
C GLU A 168 -16.12 15.75 21.85
N GLY A 169 -16.02 14.85 22.84
CA GLY A 169 -16.82 13.63 22.90
C GLY A 169 -16.40 12.51 21.95
N ARG A 170 -15.37 12.72 21.14
CA ARG A 170 -14.82 11.72 20.23
C ARG A 170 -13.49 11.18 20.72
N ARG A 171 -13.31 9.87 20.68
CA ARG A 171 -12.02 9.24 21.03
C ARG A 171 -11.08 9.36 19.84
N ARG A 172 -9.92 9.99 20.04
CA ARG A 172 -8.82 10.09 19.08
C ARG A 172 -7.70 9.16 19.52
N PHE A 173 -7.12 8.46 18.56
CA PHE A 173 -6.01 7.54 18.77
C PHE A 173 -4.73 8.11 18.19
N PHE A 174 -3.61 7.82 18.86
CA PHE A 174 -2.26 8.19 18.46
C PHE A 174 -1.42 6.94 18.56
N VAL A 175 -0.77 6.55 17.47
CA VAL A 175 -0.17 5.23 17.36
C VAL A 175 1.33 5.30 17.13
N MET A 176 2.05 4.34 17.66
CA MET A 176 3.47 4.15 17.41
C MET A 176 3.82 2.66 17.45
N ASP A 177 4.94 2.30 16.85
CA ASP A 177 5.47 0.94 16.91
C ASP A 177 5.73 0.55 18.38
N ALA A 178 5.22 -0.62 18.81
CA ALA A 178 5.32 -1.05 20.21
C ALA A 178 6.77 -1.24 20.69
N ARG A 179 7.72 -1.52 19.79
CA ARG A 179 9.15 -1.63 20.16
C ARG A 179 9.77 -0.26 20.40
N GLU A 180 9.39 0.76 19.62
CA GLU A 180 9.83 2.13 19.85
C GLU A 180 9.24 2.63 21.19
N ALA A 181 7.98 2.28 21.47
CA ALA A 181 7.36 2.55 22.75
C ALA A 181 8.11 1.89 23.92
N ALA A 182 8.45 0.61 23.80
CA ALA A 182 9.22 -0.12 24.80
C ALA A 182 10.62 0.48 25.05
N ARG A 183 11.30 0.94 23.98
CA ARG A 183 12.59 1.61 24.09
C ARG A 183 12.47 2.98 24.77
N GLY A 184 11.40 3.72 24.49
CA GLY A 184 11.12 5.02 25.10
C GLY A 184 10.81 4.87 26.59
N SER A 185 9.95 3.94 26.97
CA SER A 185 9.55 3.71 28.36
C SER A 185 10.70 3.21 29.26
N ALA A 186 11.67 2.48 28.71
CA ALA A 186 12.87 2.07 29.44
C ALA A 186 13.78 3.23 29.82
N LYS A 187 13.63 4.41 29.21
CA LYS A 187 14.48 5.57 29.40
C LYS A 187 13.84 6.68 30.24
N ALA A 188 12.52 6.69 30.39
CA ALA A 188 11.79 7.76 31.04
C ALA A 188 10.56 7.23 31.81
N PRO A 189 10.15 7.90 32.91
CA PRO A 189 8.97 7.51 33.68
C PRO A 189 7.65 7.74 32.96
N LEU A 190 7.63 8.58 31.95
CA LEU A 190 6.51 8.84 31.05
C LEU A 190 6.93 8.61 29.61
N LEU A 191 6.06 7.96 28.84
CA LEU A 191 6.27 7.81 27.40
C LEU A 191 5.59 8.97 26.65
N ALA A 192 6.33 9.63 25.80
CA ALA A 192 5.84 10.70 24.95
C ALA A 192 5.37 10.12 23.60
N ILE A 193 4.17 10.46 23.18
CA ILE A 193 3.65 10.19 21.83
C ILE A 193 3.29 11.53 21.19
N PRO A 194 4.04 12.02 20.20
CA PRO A 194 3.73 13.24 19.49
C PRO A 194 2.36 13.21 18.83
N SER A 195 1.66 14.34 18.79
CA SER A 195 0.39 14.48 18.07
C SER A 195 0.51 14.22 16.57
N ALA A 196 1.72 14.26 16.04
CA ALA A 196 2.06 13.86 14.69
C ALA A 196 1.63 12.42 14.33
N TYR A 197 1.52 11.56 15.33
CA TYR A 197 1.13 10.15 15.15
C TYR A 197 -0.36 9.89 15.35
N GLU A 198 -1.19 10.94 15.23
CA GLU A 198 -2.64 10.78 15.21
C GLU A 198 -3.04 9.80 14.10
N LEU A 199 -3.91 8.84 14.44
CA LEU A 199 -4.45 7.86 13.51
C LEU A 199 -5.54 8.51 12.65
N ASP A 200 -5.09 9.13 11.56
CA ASP A 200 -5.91 9.73 10.52
C ASP A 200 -5.64 9.07 9.16
N GLU A 201 -6.18 9.58 8.07
CA GLU A 201 -6.03 9.01 6.73
C GLU A 201 -4.57 8.90 6.28
N LEU A 202 -3.70 9.83 6.70
CA LEU A 202 -2.28 9.80 6.35
C LEU A 202 -1.55 8.69 7.11
N THR A 203 -1.64 8.68 8.43
CA THR A 203 -0.96 7.66 9.25
C THR A 203 -1.55 6.27 9.03
N TYR A 204 -2.86 6.18 8.80
CA TYR A 204 -3.53 4.93 8.44
C TYR A 204 -3.03 4.38 7.10
N GLY A 205 -2.92 5.22 6.07
CA GLY A 205 -2.38 4.81 4.77
C GLY A 205 -0.95 4.30 4.86
N ILE A 206 -0.10 4.97 5.64
CA ILE A 206 1.28 4.52 5.90
C ILE A 206 1.28 3.14 6.56
N LEU A 207 0.51 2.95 7.63
CA LEU A 207 0.41 1.66 8.32
C LEU A 207 -0.14 0.56 7.42
N TRP A 208 -1.16 0.88 6.62
CA TRP A 208 -1.76 -0.05 5.66
C TRP A 208 -0.74 -0.53 4.63
N ALA A 209 -0.04 0.39 3.97
CA ALA A 209 0.94 0.05 2.96
C ALA A 209 2.13 -0.74 3.56
N VAL A 210 2.68 -0.28 4.69
CA VAL A 210 3.80 -0.95 5.36
C VAL A 210 3.39 -2.35 5.82
N ALA A 211 2.25 -2.51 6.48
CA ALA A 211 1.82 -3.80 6.99
C ALA A 211 1.52 -4.79 5.85
N GLY A 212 0.85 -4.33 4.79
CA GLY A 212 0.50 -5.15 3.65
C GLY A 212 1.74 -5.65 2.89
N TYR A 213 2.62 -4.74 2.49
CA TYR A 213 3.84 -5.10 1.76
C TYR A 213 4.83 -5.89 2.61
N ASP A 214 5.04 -5.49 3.86
CA ASP A 214 5.95 -6.20 4.76
C ASP A 214 5.46 -7.63 5.04
N SER A 215 4.14 -7.81 5.17
CA SER A 215 3.55 -9.13 5.33
C SER A 215 3.73 -10.01 4.09
N ALA A 216 3.49 -9.45 2.91
CA ALA A 216 3.67 -10.15 1.64
C ALA A 216 5.12 -10.57 1.44
N VAL A 217 6.05 -9.61 1.53
CA VAL A 217 7.48 -9.83 1.26
C VAL A 217 8.12 -10.79 2.28
N LEU A 218 7.75 -10.72 3.56
CA LEU A 218 8.27 -11.66 4.56
C LEU A 218 7.68 -13.07 4.45
N SER A 219 6.47 -13.19 3.90
CA SER A 219 5.90 -14.52 3.64
C SER A 219 6.70 -15.30 2.60
N ASP A 220 7.31 -14.58 1.68
CA ASP A 220 7.99 -15.14 0.51
C ASP A 220 9.51 -14.87 0.55
N ASP A 221 10.10 -14.54 1.73
CA ASP A 221 11.50 -14.05 1.81
C ASP A 221 12.51 -15.00 1.18
N THR A 222 12.32 -16.31 1.33
CA THR A 222 13.22 -17.33 0.75
C THR A 222 13.12 -17.35 -0.77
N GLU A 223 11.91 -17.44 -1.30
CA GLU A 223 11.62 -17.49 -2.73
C GLU A 223 12.02 -16.19 -3.42
N LEU A 224 11.80 -15.06 -2.75
CA LEU A 224 12.24 -13.75 -3.21
C LEU A 224 13.76 -13.66 -3.29
N GLN A 225 14.47 -14.17 -2.28
CA GLN A 225 15.93 -14.18 -2.28
C GLN A 225 16.47 -15.00 -3.44
N GLU A 226 15.90 -16.19 -3.68
CA GLU A 226 16.29 -17.03 -4.80
C GLU A 226 16.01 -16.34 -6.15
N ALA A 227 14.83 -15.74 -6.30
CA ALA A 227 14.48 -15.04 -7.53
C ALA A 227 15.38 -13.82 -7.81
N LEU A 228 15.76 -13.06 -6.77
CA LEU A 228 16.64 -11.89 -6.90
C LEU A 228 18.10 -12.24 -7.22
N LEU A 229 18.55 -13.47 -6.97
CA LEU A 229 19.87 -13.96 -7.36
C LEU A 229 19.92 -14.35 -8.84
N LEU A 230 18.79 -14.51 -9.51
CA LEU A 230 18.75 -14.84 -10.92
C LEU A 230 19.04 -13.60 -11.78
N PRO A 231 19.72 -13.78 -12.94
CA PRO A 231 19.85 -12.69 -13.90
C PRO A 231 18.45 -12.16 -14.30
N PRO A 232 18.26 -10.85 -14.47
CA PRO A 232 16.98 -10.26 -14.84
C PRO A 232 16.30 -10.91 -16.07
N GLN A 233 17.08 -11.37 -17.01
CA GLN A 233 16.60 -12.08 -18.22
C GLN A 233 15.92 -13.42 -17.92
N ARG A 234 16.24 -14.09 -16.78
CA ARG A 234 15.58 -15.33 -16.35
C ARG A 234 14.34 -15.06 -15.49
N VAL A 235 14.31 -13.93 -14.81
CA VAL A 235 13.10 -13.46 -14.10
C VAL A 235 12.04 -13.02 -15.12
N LEU A 236 12.48 -12.52 -16.28
CA LEU A 236 11.64 -11.97 -17.35
C LEU A 236 11.23 -13.00 -18.42
N GLY A 237 11.91 -14.15 -18.50
CA GLY A 237 11.65 -15.20 -19.51
C GLY A 237 10.78 -16.32 -18.95
N GLY A 238 9.59 -16.50 -19.50
CA GLY A 238 8.75 -17.66 -19.26
C GLY A 238 9.48 -18.98 -19.58
N ASP A 239 9.03 -20.06 -18.97
CA ASP A 239 9.49 -21.44 -19.01
C ASP A 239 10.79 -21.77 -18.26
N GLY A 240 10.65 -22.16 -17.00
CA GLY A 240 11.61 -22.95 -16.27
C GLY A 240 12.49 -22.25 -15.25
N GLY A 241 12.13 -21.08 -14.74
CA GLY A 241 12.78 -20.52 -13.55
C GLY A 241 12.47 -21.34 -12.28
N PRO A 242 13.39 -21.39 -11.29
CA PRO A 242 13.21 -22.18 -10.08
C PRO A 242 12.02 -21.73 -9.19
N VAL A 243 11.48 -20.55 -9.40
CA VAL A 243 10.28 -20.03 -8.72
C VAL A 243 9.12 -20.02 -9.70
N ALA A 244 8.12 -20.87 -9.48
CA ALA A 244 6.89 -20.83 -10.26
C ALA A 244 6.17 -19.48 -10.00
N PRO A 245 5.81 -18.71 -11.04
CA PRO A 245 5.19 -17.38 -10.89
C PRO A 245 3.94 -17.34 -9.98
N GLY A 246 3.27 -18.45 -9.76
CA GLY A 246 2.10 -18.59 -8.91
C GLY A 246 2.37 -18.93 -7.43
N SER A 247 3.65 -18.99 -7.01
CA SER A 247 4.00 -19.31 -5.61
C SER A 247 4.13 -18.07 -4.73
N LEU A 248 4.40 -16.90 -5.32
CA LEU A 248 4.59 -15.64 -4.60
C LEU A 248 3.28 -14.89 -4.39
N THR A 249 3.19 -14.16 -3.30
CA THR A 249 2.12 -13.18 -3.07
C THR A 249 2.17 -12.06 -4.10
N ASP A 250 1.03 -11.42 -4.36
CA ASP A 250 0.96 -10.29 -5.32
C ASP A 250 1.91 -9.16 -4.92
N GLY A 251 2.03 -8.84 -3.61
CA GLY A 251 2.97 -7.83 -3.12
C GLY A 251 4.44 -8.16 -3.41
N SER A 252 4.81 -9.43 -3.33
CA SER A 252 6.16 -9.92 -3.70
C SER A 252 6.38 -9.89 -5.21
N GLN A 253 5.35 -10.23 -6.00
CA GLN A 253 5.42 -10.11 -7.46
C GLN A 253 5.59 -8.64 -7.87
N MET A 254 4.91 -7.69 -7.20
CA MET A 254 5.09 -6.26 -7.42
C MET A 254 6.52 -5.81 -7.11
N LEU A 255 7.14 -6.32 -6.03
CA LEU A 255 8.53 -6.02 -5.68
C LEU A 255 9.47 -6.52 -6.78
N LEU A 256 9.38 -7.78 -7.19
CA LEU A 256 10.24 -8.35 -8.23
C LEU A 256 10.04 -7.65 -9.57
N GLY A 257 8.79 -7.46 -10.00
CA GLY A 257 8.47 -6.84 -11.28
C GLY A 257 8.97 -5.39 -11.36
N SER A 258 8.74 -4.60 -10.32
CA SER A 258 9.21 -3.22 -10.27
C SER A 258 10.73 -3.13 -10.17
N GLN A 259 11.39 -4.05 -9.46
CA GLN A 259 12.86 -4.10 -9.40
C GLN A 259 13.47 -4.45 -10.76
N ALA A 260 12.94 -5.46 -11.43
CA ALA A 260 13.40 -5.85 -12.77
C ALA A 260 13.25 -4.72 -13.79
N CYS A 261 12.12 -3.99 -13.77
CA CYS A 261 11.92 -2.82 -14.63
C CYS A 261 12.89 -1.68 -14.30
N ALA A 262 13.11 -1.38 -13.02
CA ALA A 262 14.04 -0.35 -12.59
C ALA A 262 15.49 -0.68 -13.02
N GLU A 263 15.95 -1.91 -12.78
CA GLU A 263 17.27 -2.37 -13.19
C GLU A 263 17.42 -2.37 -14.72
N PHE A 264 16.39 -2.78 -15.46
CA PHE A 264 16.42 -2.71 -16.92
C PHE A 264 16.65 -1.29 -17.41
N ILE A 265 15.87 -0.29 -16.91
CA ILE A 265 16.05 1.10 -17.33
C ILE A 265 17.43 1.64 -16.91
N LEU A 266 17.90 1.34 -15.70
CA LEU A 266 19.23 1.77 -15.24
C LEU A 266 20.36 1.19 -16.08
N ASN A 267 20.23 -0.05 -16.53
CA ASN A 267 21.19 -0.69 -17.44
C ASN A 267 21.19 -0.05 -18.85
N GLN A 268 20.06 0.55 -19.26
CA GLN A 268 19.94 1.25 -20.54
C GLN A 268 20.27 2.75 -20.44
N ARG A 269 20.77 3.27 -19.32
CA ARG A 269 20.99 4.72 -19.12
C ARG A 269 21.91 5.36 -20.15
N ASN A 270 22.88 4.62 -20.72
CA ASN A 270 23.76 5.12 -21.78
C ASN A 270 22.99 5.26 -23.11
N GLU A 271 22.06 4.35 -23.39
CA GLU A 271 21.19 4.37 -24.56
C GLU A 271 20.06 5.41 -24.41
N LEU A 272 19.72 5.76 -23.19
CA LEU A 272 18.78 6.81 -22.79
C LEU A 272 19.50 8.12 -22.41
N ALA A 273 20.74 8.31 -22.89
CA ALA A 273 21.49 9.54 -22.65
C ALA A 273 20.78 10.75 -23.27
N GLY A 274 20.54 11.78 -22.47
CA GLY A 274 19.77 12.97 -22.83
C GLY A 274 18.79 13.36 -21.73
N GLU A 275 17.63 13.87 -22.10
CA GLU A 275 16.54 14.25 -21.22
C GLU A 275 15.37 13.27 -21.39
N PRO A 276 15.41 12.08 -20.75
CA PRO A 276 14.36 11.11 -20.92
C PRO A 276 13.07 11.59 -20.24
N VAL A 277 11.95 11.33 -20.92
CA VAL A 277 10.61 11.54 -20.37
C VAL A 277 10.01 10.18 -20.06
N PHE A 278 9.37 10.05 -18.92
CA PHE A 278 8.84 8.81 -18.42
C PHE A 278 7.31 8.78 -18.49
N TRP A 279 6.77 7.64 -18.86
CA TRP A 279 5.36 7.32 -18.68
C TRP A 279 5.21 6.23 -17.64
N THR A 280 4.37 6.46 -16.65
CA THR A 280 4.20 5.57 -15.51
C THR A 280 2.76 5.04 -15.48
N ARG A 281 2.63 3.72 -15.38
CA ARG A 281 1.33 3.03 -15.45
C ARG A 281 0.64 2.84 -14.10
N GLU A 282 1.26 3.24 -13.00
CA GLU A 282 0.66 3.20 -11.67
C GLU A 282 -0.47 4.24 -11.57
N GLN A 283 -1.66 3.80 -11.20
CA GLN A 283 -2.89 4.60 -11.20
C GLN A 283 -3.59 4.62 -9.84
N ARG A 284 -3.12 3.81 -8.89
CA ARG A 284 -3.74 3.60 -7.59
C ARG A 284 -2.77 3.84 -6.47
N GLY A 285 -3.31 4.16 -5.28
CA GLY A 285 -2.51 4.38 -4.09
C GLY A 285 -1.68 3.16 -3.70
N GLU A 286 -2.22 1.96 -3.87
CA GLU A 286 -1.50 0.71 -3.63
C GLU A 286 -0.26 0.56 -4.53
N GLU A 287 -0.41 0.80 -5.83
CA GLU A 287 0.70 0.75 -6.79
C GLU A 287 1.70 1.90 -6.52
N ALA A 288 1.18 3.10 -6.23
CA ALA A 288 1.98 4.29 -5.97
C ALA A 288 2.76 4.20 -4.65
N ALA A 289 2.21 3.54 -3.61
CA ALA A 289 2.89 3.32 -2.34
C ALA A 289 4.24 2.60 -2.50
N THR A 290 4.41 1.82 -3.57
CA THR A 290 5.69 1.17 -3.86
C THR A 290 6.84 2.18 -4.05
N TRP A 291 6.58 3.40 -4.55
CA TRP A 291 7.56 4.47 -4.64
C TRP A 291 8.01 4.99 -3.27
N LEU A 292 7.11 4.94 -2.30
CA LEU A 292 7.33 5.47 -0.95
C LEU A 292 8.03 4.47 -0.04
N ILE A 293 7.90 3.16 -0.30
CA ILE A 293 8.35 2.12 0.63
C ILE A 293 9.34 1.10 0.05
N PHE A 294 9.42 0.88 -1.27
CA PHE A 294 10.40 -0.03 -1.87
C PHE A 294 11.75 0.66 -2.05
N LYS A 295 12.79 0.14 -1.39
CA LYS A 295 14.15 0.72 -1.45
C LYS A 295 14.67 0.86 -2.87
N HIS A 296 14.46 -0.14 -3.74
CA HIS A 296 14.95 -0.10 -5.11
C HIS A 296 14.28 1.01 -5.94
N LYS A 297 12.99 1.32 -5.71
CA LYS A 297 12.32 2.41 -6.40
C LYS A 297 12.83 3.79 -5.96
N HIS A 298 13.07 3.96 -4.67
CA HIS A 298 13.68 5.20 -4.17
C HIS A 298 15.08 5.40 -4.77
N ARG A 299 15.92 4.36 -4.75
CA ARG A 299 17.23 4.38 -5.40
C ARG A 299 17.12 4.66 -6.91
N TYR A 300 16.22 3.99 -7.62
CA TYR A 300 15.97 4.23 -9.04
C TYR A 300 15.62 5.69 -9.32
N LEU A 301 14.74 6.30 -8.50
CA LEU A 301 14.37 7.70 -8.64
C LEU A 301 15.60 8.61 -8.43
N GLN A 302 16.42 8.36 -7.42
CA GLN A 302 17.67 9.10 -7.18
C GLN A 302 18.66 9.01 -8.34
N GLU A 303 18.78 7.82 -8.96
CA GLU A 303 19.71 7.61 -10.07
C GLU A 303 19.21 8.17 -11.42
N THR A 304 17.88 8.31 -11.59
CA THR A 304 17.25 8.85 -12.81
C THR A 304 16.86 10.32 -12.69
N ALA A 305 16.93 10.90 -11.50
CA ALA A 305 16.66 12.32 -11.26
C ALA A 305 17.63 13.22 -12.04
N PRO A 306 17.20 14.42 -12.48
CA PRO A 306 18.05 15.34 -13.21
C PRO A 306 19.21 15.81 -12.31
N ARG A 307 20.43 15.76 -12.82
CA ARG A 307 21.63 16.23 -12.08
C ARG A 307 21.71 17.76 -12.00
N LYS A 308 20.95 18.46 -12.82
CA LYS A 308 20.83 19.92 -12.81
C LYS A 308 19.35 20.28 -12.91
N ALA A 309 18.90 21.24 -12.13
CA ALA A 309 17.51 21.69 -12.07
C ALA A 309 16.92 22.19 -13.40
N HIS A 310 17.74 22.38 -14.42
CA HIS A 310 17.34 22.90 -15.75
C HIS A 310 17.16 21.78 -16.79
N ASN A 311 17.46 20.55 -16.46
CA ASN A 311 17.27 19.43 -17.37
C ASN A 311 15.83 18.92 -17.18
N GLY A 312 15.02 19.08 -18.22
CA GLY A 312 13.57 18.83 -18.21
C GLY A 312 13.16 17.36 -18.09
N VAL A 313 13.70 16.64 -17.10
CA VAL A 313 13.20 15.30 -16.82
C VAL A 313 11.76 15.40 -16.31
N GLY A 314 10.87 14.71 -16.99
CA GLY A 314 9.46 14.69 -16.65
C GLY A 314 8.89 13.29 -16.57
N ARG A 315 7.78 13.17 -15.85
CA ARG A 315 7.05 11.91 -15.69
C ARG A 315 5.56 12.15 -15.80
N ALA A 316 4.94 11.42 -16.71
CA ALA A 316 3.51 11.49 -16.91
C ALA A 316 2.80 10.27 -16.31
N PHE A 317 1.58 10.51 -15.83
CA PHE A 317 0.68 9.51 -15.25
C PHE A 317 -0.71 9.67 -15.89
N CYS A 318 -1.35 8.54 -16.16
CA CYS A 318 -2.79 8.52 -16.40
C CYS A 318 -3.49 8.04 -15.13
N ILE A 319 -4.26 8.91 -14.49
CA ILE A 319 -5.04 8.57 -13.30
C ILE A 319 -6.51 8.88 -13.61
N PRO A 320 -7.29 7.88 -14.07
CA PRO A 320 -8.69 8.11 -14.45
C PRO A 320 -9.53 8.60 -13.28
N ARG A 321 -10.44 9.55 -13.53
CA ARG A 321 -11.37 10.07 -12.52
C ARG A 321 -12.16 8.96 -11.83
N GLN A 322 -12.48 7.89 -12.54
CA GLN A 322 -13.18 6.74 -12.00
C GLN A 322 -12.35 5.99 -10.95
N GLU A 323 -11.03 5.88 -11.15
CA GLU A 323 -10.15 5.27 -10.14
C GLU A 323 -10.05 6.15 -8.89
N VAL A 324 -10.01 7.49 -9.04
CA VAL A 324 -10.05 8.43 -7.91
C VAL A 324 -11.35 8.29 -7.13
N ALA A 325 -12.49 8.21 -7.81
CA ALA A 325 -13.81 8.14 -7.18
C ALA A 325 -14.03 6.87 -6.34
N VAL A 326 -13.40 5.72 -6.74
CA VAL A 326 -13.55 4.45 -6.03
C VAL A 326 -12.40 4.17 -5.04
N SER A 327 -11.33 4.96 -5.07
CA SER A 327 -10.19 4.81 -4.16
C SER A 327 -10.50 5.43 -2.80
N PRO A 328 -10.24 4.73 -1.68
CA PRO A 328 -10.38 5.29 -0.35
C PRO A 328 -9.37 6.43 -0.14
N THR A 329 -9.67 7.33 0.79
CA THR A 329 -8.87 8.55 1.03
C THR A 329 -7.40 8.24 1.32
N HIS A 330 -7.12 7.22 2.12
CA HIS A 330 -5.74 6.84 2.45
C HIS A 330 -4.93 6.39 1.21
N GLU A 331 -5.54 5.72 0.23
CA GLU A 331 -4.88 5.38 -1.03
C GLU A 331 -4.60 6.63 -1.87
N ARG A 332 -5.55 7.58 -1.93
CA ARG A 332 -5.38 8.85 -2.64
C ARG A 332 -4.25 9.68 -2.02
N VAL A 333 -4.12 9.68 -0.70
CA VAL A 333 -3.00 10.32 0.02
C VAL A 333 -1.65 9.68 -0.37
N LEU A 334 -1.56 8.34 -0.44
CA LEU A 334 -0.32 7.67 -0.85
C LEU A 334 0.04 7.97 -2.31
N LEU A 335 -0.96 8.04 -3.19
CA LEU A 335 -0.76 8.45 -4.59
C LEU A 335 -0.23 9.89 -4.69
N PHE A 336 -0.83 10.82 -3.93
CA PHE A 336 -0.36 12.19 -3.82
C PHE A 336 1.10 12.27 -3.33
N LEU A 337 1.45 11.54 -2.28
CA LEU A 337 2.80 11.54 -1.74
C LEU A 337 3.84 10.94 -2.71
N ALA A 338 3.47 9.94 -3.51
CA ALA A 338 4.35 9.40 -4.54
C ALA A 338 4.65 10.43 -5.64
N ILE A 339 3.65 11.23 -6.04
CA ILE A 339 3.83 12.33 -6.98
C ILE A 339 4.72 13.41 -6.36
N ALA A 340 4.46 13.79 -5.12
CA ALA A 340 5.27 14.77 -4.39
C ALA A 340 6.73 14.31 -4.22
N LEU A 341 6.97 13.02 -4.01
CA LEU A 341 8.32 12.45 -3.98
C LEU A 341 9.05 12.69 -5.29
N MET A 342 8.40 12.52 -6.43
CA MET A 342 9.02 12.76 -7.75
C MET A 342 9.36 14.22 -7.95
N GLU A 343 8.43 15.12 -7.62
CA GLU A 343 8.66 16.57 -7.66
C GLU A 343 9.84 16.99 -6.74
N SER A 344 10.01 16.34 -5.58
CA SER A 344 11.13 16.62 -4.67
C SER A 344 12.50 16.29 -5.27
N TYR A 345 12.55 15.43 -6.27
CA TYR A 345 13.75 15.13 -7.07
C TYR A 345 13.83 15.95 -8.35
N SER A 346 13.10 17.06 -8.45
CA SER A 346 13.05 17.92 -9.64
C SER A 346 12.55 17.21 -10.91
N VAL A 347 11.77 16.16 -10.76
CA VAL A 347 11.06 15.51 -11.86
C VAL A 347 9.69 16.17 -12.01
N THR A 348 9.49 16.92 -13.10
CA THR A 348 8.18 17.55 -13.38
C THR A 348 7.14 16.48 -13.62
N THR A 349 6.01 16.55 -12.92
CA THR A 349 4.94 15.58 -13.08
C THR A 349 3.78 16.13 -13.90
N TRP A 350 3.21 15.31 -14.78
CA TRP A 350 2.01 15.63 -15.56
C TRP A 350 0.96 14.55 -15.34
N LEU A 351 -0.24 14.94 -14.95
CA LEU A 351 -1.38 14.06 -14.74
C LEU A 351 -2.39 14.24 -15.85
N THR A 352 -2.89 13.14 -16.41
CA THR A 352 -4.03 13.11 -17.33
C THR A 352 -5.05 12.07 -16.86
N ASP A 353 -6.33 12.29 -17.13
CA ASP A 353 -7.42 11.32 -16.88
C ASP A 353 -7.95 10.68 -18.18
N GLU A 354 -7.24 10.88 -19.30
CA GLU A 354 -7.62 10.38 -20.60
C GLU A 354 -7.65 8.84 -20.63
N LEU A 355 -8.85 8.29 -20.78
CA LEU A 355 -9.09 6.84 -20.67
C LEU A 355 -8.36 6.03 -21.76
N ASP A 356 -8.18 6.59 -22.95
CA ASP A 356 -7.48 5.92 -24.04
C ASP A 356 -5.99 5.68 -23.71
N LEU A 357 -5.43 6.49 -22.81
CA LEU A 357 -4.05 6.35 -22.34
C LEU A 357 -3.88 5.41 -21.14
N GLN A 358 -4.98 4.96 -20.55
CA GLN A 358 -4.97 4.13 -19.32
C GLN A 358 -4.18 2.82 -19.49
N GLN A 359 -4.20 2.24 -20.70
CA GLN A 359 -3.55 0.96 -20.97
C GLN A 359 -2.15 1.11 -21.59
N THR A 360 -1.67 2.34 -21.76
CA THR A 360 -0.33 2.60 -22.31
C THR A 360 0.73 1.97 -21.40
N GLU A 361 1.66 1.25 -22.02
CA GLU A 361 2.78 0.62 -21.30
C GLU A 361 3.67 1.65 -20.61
N GLY A 362 4.32 1.27 -19.51
CA GLY A 362 5.35 2.09 -18.89
C GLY A 362 6.57 2.19 -19.79
N PHE A 363 7.10 3.39 -19.99
CA PHE A 363 8.28 3.59 -20.83
C PHE A 363 9.15 4.77 -20.35
N ALA A 364 10.42 4.76 -20.76
CA ALA A 364 11.33 5.91 -20.74
C ALA A 364 11.66 6.25 -22.20
N LEU A 365 11.37 7.49 -22.63
CA LEU A 365 11.54 7.97 -24.00
C LEU A 365 12.60 9.06 -24.08
N VAL A 366 13.58 8.89 -24.95
CA VAL A 366 14.39 10.00 -25.50
C VAL A 366 13.78 10.35 -26.86
N PRO A 367 13.09 11.50 -27.00
CA PRO A 367 12.33 11.83 -28.18
C PRO A 367 13.19 11.76 -29.46
N GLY A 368 12.65 11.11 -30.49
CA GLY A 368 13.31 10.94 -31.80
C GLY A 368 14.51 10.00 -31.80
N HIS A 369 14.89 9.42 -30.68
CA HIS A 369 16.10 8.61 -30.59
C HIS A 369 15.80 7.17 -30.16
N ARG A 370 15.30 6.95 -28.94
CA ARG A 370 15.11 5.60 -28.38
C ARG A 370 14.08 5.57 -27.25
N ALA A 371 13.45 4.42 -27.06
CA ALA A 371 12.60 4.20 -25.91
C ALA A 371 12.91 2.85 -25.25
N ALA A 372 12.89 2.83 -23.93
CA ALA A 372 12.89 1.62 -23.11
C ALA A 372 11.48 1.41 -22.55
N ILE A 373 10.83 0.32 -22.96
CA ILE A 373 9.55 -0.13 -22.42
C ILE A 373 9.87 -0.89 -21.15
N ALA A 374 9.18 -0.58 -20.05
CA ALA A 374 9.34 -1.26 -18.77
C ALA A 374 8.03 -1.19 -18.01
N THR A 375 7.26 -2.27 -18.03
CA THR A 375 5.93 -2.36 -17.43
C THR A 375 5.86 -3.57 -16.51
N TRP A 376 5.44 -3.37 -15.29
CA TRP A 376 5.20 -4.42 -14.30
C TRP A 376 3.75 -4.43 -13.79
N VAL A 377 3.05 -3.33 -13.91
CA VAL A 377 1.65 -3.20 -13.48
C VAL A 377 0.74 -3.86 -14.51
N ARG A 378 -0.13 -4.75 -14.06
CA ARG A 378 -1.14 -5.44 -14.91
C ARG A 378 -0.55 -6.25 -16.07
N THR A 379 0.65 -6.77 -15.92
CA THR A 379 1.31 -7.62 -16.92
C THR A 379 1.17 -9.12 -16.63
N GLY A 380 0.34 -9.49 -15.65
CA GLY A 380 0.30 -10.87 -15.14
C GLY A 380 1.54 -11.19 -14.30
N SER A 381 2.10 -12.38 -14.48
CA SER A 381 3.23 -12.86 -13.67
C SER A 381 4.61 -12.35 -14.10
N HIS A 382 4.72 -11.64 -15.24
CA HIS A 382 6.03 -11.25 -15.79
C HIS A 382 6.05 -9.79 -16.21
N PRO A 383 7.05 -9.01 -15.76
CA PRO A 383 7.26 -7.65 -16.25
C PRO A 383 7.67 -7.69 -17.73
N GLN A 384 7.20 -6.71 -18.48
CA GLN A 384 7.53 -6.56 -19.91
C GLN A 384 8.65 -5.52 -20.03
N THR A 385 9.76 -5.89 -20.68
CA THR A 385 10.87 -4.98 -20.96
C THR A 385 11.34 -5.13 -22.40
N ALA A 386 11.56 -4.00 -23.07
CA ALA A 386 12.11 -3.97 -24.41
C ALA A 386 12.80 -2.64 -24.69
N LEU A 387 13.83 -2.66 -25.53
CA LEU A 387 14.45 -1.45 -26.07
C LEU A 387 14.05 -1.32 -27.55
N THR A 388 13.64 -0.12 -27.97
CA THR A 388 13.20 0.14 -29.34
C THR A 388 13.73 1.46 -29.86
N ALA A 389 14.04 1.47 -31.16
CA ALA A 389 14.32 2.66 -31.98
C ALA A 389 13.32 2.78 -33.14
N GLY A 390 12.25 1.98 -33.11
CA GLY A 390 11.24 1.96 -34.18
C GLY A 390 10.51 3.29 -34.29
N ALA A 391 10.61 3.96 -35.43
CA ALA A 391 10.08 5.31 -35.65
C ALA A 391 8.57 5.44 -35.37
N HIS A 392 7.79 4.40 -35.59
CA HIS A 392 6.36 4.40 -35.29
C HIS A 392 6.14 4.42 -33.76
N THR A 393 6.77 3.50 -33.03
CA THR A 393 6.66 3.43 -31.55
C THR A 393 7.15 4.71 -30.88
N LEU A 394 8.28 5.27 -31.34
CA LEU A 394 8.81 6.53 -30.81
C LEU A 394 7.83 7.70 -31.02
N ARG A 395 7.17 7.78 -32.18
CA ARG A 395 6.13 8.79 -32.43
C ARG A 395 4.92 8.59 -31.52
N THR A 396 4.40 7.36 -31.43
CA THR A 396 3.27 7.05 -30.54
C THR A 396 3.57 7.45 -29.11
N PHE A 397 4.75 7.14 -28.57
CA PHE A 397 5.13 7.53 -27.21
C PHE A 397 5.32 9.04 -27.06
N ALA A 398 5.86 9.72 -28.07
CA ALA A 398 5.98 11.17 -28.08
C ALA A 398 4.60 11.85 -28.09
N ASP A 399 3.63 11.31 -28.84
CA ASP A 399 2.26 11.81 -28.87
C ASP A 399 1.57 11.63 -27.51
N VAL A 400 1.77 10.49 -26.82
CA VAL A 400 1.26 10.25 -25.46
C VAL A 400 1.82 11.28 -24.47
N ILE A 401 3.13 11.51 -24.49
CA ILE A 401 3.77 12.51 -23.61
C ILE A 401 3.31 13.93 -23.97
N GLY A 402 3.26 14.27 -25.27
CA GLY A 402 2.79 15.58 -25.74
C GLY A 402 1.36 15.87 -25.31
N HIS A 403 0.47 14.87 -25.39
CA HIS A 403 -0.89 14.96 -24.88
C HIS A 403 -0.91 15.23 -23.38
N ALA A 404 -0.20 14.43 -22.59
CA ALA A 404 -0.14 14.60 -21.13
C ALA A 404 0.43 15.96 -20.71
N GLN A 405 1.43 16.48 -21.43
CA GLN A 405 1.98 17.82 -21.17
C GLN A 405 0.98 18.94 -21.50
N THR A 406 0.28 18.83 -22.62
CA THR A 406 -0.64 19.87 -23.10
C THR A 406 -1.93 19.90 -22.28
N HIS A 407 -2.40 18.73 -21.82
CA HIS A 407 -3.66 18.57 -21.09
C HIS A 407 -3.44 18.17 -19.64
N ALA A 408 -2.31 18.58 -19.04
CA ALA A 408 -2.01 18.25 -17.66
C ALA A 408 -3.06 18.85 -16.70
N ILE A 409 -3.73 17.99 -15.94
CA ILE A 409 -4.70 18.38 -14.90
C ILE A 409 -4.00 19.22 -13.82
N ASN A 410 -2.76 18.84 -13.51
CA ASN A 410 -1.93 19.51 -12.51
C ASN A 410 -0.99 20.56 -13.14
N ALA A 411 -1.41 21.22 -14.21
CA ALA A 411 -0.60 22.28 -14.81
C ALA A 411 -0.33 23.39 -13.78
N GLY A 412 0.93 23.82 -13.70
CA GLY A 412 1.34 24.88 -12.78
C GLY A 412 2.80 25.29 -13.01
N ALA A 413 3.09 26.60 -12.83
CA ALA A 413 4.43 27.17 -13.03
C ALA A 413 5.41 26.77 -11.92
N SER A 414 4.91 26.55 -10.69
CA SER A 414 5.68 26.12 -9.55
C SER A 414 5.34 24.68 -9.12
N PRO A 415 6.25 23.98 -8.43
CA PRO A 415 5.91 22.68 -7.83
C PRO A 415 4.74 22.77 -6.86
N GLY A 416 4.66 23.84 -6.06
CA GLY A 416 3.55 24.07 -5.13
C GLY A 416 2.20 24.15 -5.84
N GLN A 417 2.11 24.86 -6.99
CA GLN A 417 0.91 24.93 -7.82
C GLN A 417 0.53 23.56 -8.38
N ARG A 418 1.50 22.79 -8.88
CA ARG A 418 1.23 21.43 -9.39
C ARG A 418 0.74 20.49 -8.29
N LEU A 419 1.35 20.55 -7.10
CA LEU A 419 0.90 19.77 -5.95
C LEU A 419 -0.49 20.21 -5.48
N ALA A 420 -0.78 21.51 -5.46
CA ALA A 420 -2.11 22.02 -5.11
C ALA A 420 -3.18 21.50 -6.07
N ALA A 421 -2.94 21.58 -7.38
CA ALA A 421 -3.84 21.06 -8.39
C ALA A 421 -3.99 19.52 -8.32
N THR A 422 -2.90 18.81 -7.99
CA THR A 422 -2.94 17.36 -7.76
C THR A 422 -3.80 16.99 -6.55
N ALA A 423 -3.68 17.74 -5.43
CA ALA A 423 -4.49 17.52 -4.24
C ALA A 423 -5.98 17.72 -4.53
N ASP A 424 -6.33 18.78 -5.27
CA ASP A 424 -7.71 19.04 -5.68
C ASP A 424 -8.28 17.95 -6.58
N TYR A 425 -7.48 17.51 -7.56
CA TYR A 425 -7.89 16.42 -8.43
C TYR A 425 -8.15 15.12 -7.66
N LEU A 426 -7.35 14.84 -6.63
CA LEU A 426 -7.48 13.67 -5.76
C LEU A 426 -8.51 13.89 -4.64
N ASP A 427 -9.21 15.01 -4.59
CA ASP A 427 -10.19 15.36 -3.55
C ASP A 427 -9.57 15.27 -2.15
N LEU A 428 -8.44 15.97 -1.95
CA LEU A 428 -7.69 16.03 -0.71
C LEU A 428 -7.59 17.48 -0.20
N ASP A 429 -7.78 17.68 1.09
CA ASP A 429 -7.61 18.99 1.73
C ASP A 429 -6.13 19.39 1.80
N ARG A 430 -5.75 20.43 1.07
CA ARG A 430 -4.38 20.96 0.98
C ARG A 430 -3.85 21.45 2.32
N ALA A 431 -4.67 22.13 3.11
CA ALA A 431 -4.26 22.68 4.40
C ALA A 431 -4.02 21.57 5.42
N TRP A 432 -4.87 20.54 5.39
CA TRP A 432 -4.67 19.34 6.19
C TRP A 432 -3.39 18.60 5.76
N LEU A 433 -3.17 18.36 4.47
CA LEU A 433 -1.95 17.71 3.94
C LEU A 433 -0.68 18.44 4.38
N ALA A 434 -0.63 19.78 4.16
CA ALA A 434 0.52 20.60 4.54
C ALA A 434 0.83 20.49 6.03
N ARG A 435 -0.19 20.63 6.88
CA ARG A 435 -0.05 20.54 8.33
C ARG A 435 0.39 19.15 8.78
N ARG A 436 -0.26 18.09 8.28
CA ARG A 436 0.03 16.71 8.69
C ARG A 436 1.41 16.25 8.21
N CYS A 437 1.77 16.56 6.98
CA CYS A 437 3.11 16.28 6.47
C CYS A 437 4.19 17.04 7.24
N ALA A 438 3.95 18.29 7.62
CA ALA A 438 4.90 19.04 8.47
C ALA A 438 5.10 18.40 9.84
N GLN A 439 4.03 17.94 10.47
CA GLN A 439 4.11 17.24 11.76
C GLN A 439 4.90 15.93 11.65
N LEU A 440 4.60 15.10 10.64
CA LEU A 440 5.33 13.84 10.43
C LEU A 440 6.79 14.06 10.02
N ALA A 441 7.08 15.10 9.22
CA ALA A 441 8.44 15.44 8.83
C ALA A 441 9.29 15.88 10.03
N ALA A 442 8.71 16.58 11.01
CA ALA A 442 9.39 17.01 12.22
C ALA A 442 9.73 15.84 13.16
N GLU A 443 8.81 14.87 13.29
CA GLU A 443 8.97 13.74 14.24
C GLU A 443 9.59 12.50 13.58
N GLY A 444 9.48 12.37 12.26
CA GLY A 444 9.90 11.21 11.47
C GLY A 444 8.87 10.08 11.45
N VAL A 445 8.74 9.41 10.32
CA VAL A 445 7.76 8.33 10.13
C VAL A 445 8.22 6.97 10.66
N THR A 446 9.49 6.79 10.97
CA THR A 446 10.07 5.51 11.40
C THR A 446 9.61 5.07 12.79
N VAL A 447 9.11 6.00 13.61
CA VAL A 447 8.53 5.73 14.93
C VAL A 447 7.09 5.23 14.81
N LEU A 448 6.38 5.70 13.78
CA LEU A 448 5.00 5.28 13.50
C LEU A 448 4.94 3.82 13.04
N ALA A 449 5.80 3.45 12.10
CA ALA A 449 5.87 2.10 11.56
C ALA A 449 7.31 1.76 11.19
N ARG A 450 7.72 0.53 11.45
CA ARG A 450 9.06 0.06 11.10
C ARG A 450 8.98 -1.20 10.26
N PRO A 451 9.27 -1.13 8.95
CA PRO A 451 9.33 -2.32 8.11
C PRO A 451 10.34 -3.34 8.65
N ARG A 452 10.02 -4.60 8.54
CA ARG A 452 10.88 -5.73 8.94
C ARG A 452 11.68 -6.28 7.80
N SER A 453 11.12 -6.20 6.59
CA SER A 453 11.80 -6.63 5.39
C SER A 453 12.95 -5.68 5.07
N ARG A 454 14.09 -6.26 4.68
CA ARG A 454 15.26 -5.53 4.18
C ARG A 454 15.00 -4.77 2.87
N HIS A 455 13.94 -5.13 2.15
CA HIS A 455 13.56 -4.54 0.86
C HIS A 455 12.76 -3.24 1.00
N LEU A 456 12.28 -2.94 2.22
CA LEU A 456 11.43 -1.80 2.52
C LEU A 456 12.19 -0.75 3.33
N SER A 457 11.84 0.55 3.12
CA SER A 457 12.31 1.71 3.88
C SER A 457 11.24 2.79 3.87
N LEU A 458 11.27 3.69 4.85
CA LEU A 458 10.41 4.86 4.93
C LEU A 458 11.14 6.17 4.59
N ASP A 459 12.37 6.11 4.10
CA ASP A 459 13.16 7.29 3.79
C ASP A 459 12.51 8.16 2.69
N ALA A 460 11.98 7.51 1.64
CA ALA A 460 11.25 8.18 0.57
C ALA A 460 10.00 8.91 1.08
N LEU A 461 9.30 8.29 2.02
CA LEU A 461 8.11 8.87 2.64
C LEU A 461 8.47 10.11 3.49
N ASN A 462 9.57 10.08 4.25
CA ASN A 462 10.08 11.26 4.96
C ASN A 462 10.40 12.41 3.99
N VAL A 463 11.06 12.10 2.87
CA VAL A 463 11.37 13.10 1.83
C VAL A 463 10.07 13.70 1.27
N ALA A 464 9.09 12.88 0.92
CA ALA A 464 7.80 13.34 0.39
C ALA A 464 7.06 14.24 1.38
N CYS A 465 6.96 13.84 2.66
CA CYS A 465 6.29 14.64 3.69
C CYS A 465 6.99 15.99 3.90
N THR A 466 8.32 16.01 3.95
CA THR A 466 9.10 17.25 4.09
C THR A 466 8.84 18.20 2.92
N TYR A 467 8.84 17.66 1.70
CA TYR A 467 8.61 18.43 0.49
C TYR A 467 7.21 19.02 0.43
N VAL A 468 6.17 18.23 0.68
CA VAL A 468 4.77 18.68 0.73
C VAL A 468 4.58 19.80 1.76
N ALA A 469 5.18 19.64 2.95
CA ALA A 469 5.09 20.63 4.00
C ALA A 469 5.70 22.00 3.58
N THR A 470 6.76 21.97 2.78
CA THR A 470 7.44 23.17 2.29
C THR A 470 6.67 23.82 1.15
N GLU A 471 6.35 23.04 0.11
CA GLU A 471 5.77 23.57 -1.14
C GLU A 471 4.34 24.07 -0.96
N LEU A 472 3.45 23.32 -0.26
CA LEU A 472 2.09 23.76 -0.05
C LEU A 472 1.98 24.96 0.90
N ARG A 473 2.92 25.12 1.84
CA ARG A 473 2.99 26.33 2.68
C ARG A 473 3.40 27.55 1.87
N SER A 474 4.47 27.43 1.08
CA SER A 474 4.96 28.50 0.21
C SER A 474 3.90 28.96 -0.79
N GLU A 475 3.14 28.01 -1.36
CA GLU A 475 2.03 28.33 -2.28
C GLU A 475 0.91 29.10 -1.58
N ALA A 476 0.51 28.70 -0.36
CA ALA A 476 -0.52 29.40 0.42
C ALA A 476 -0.10 30.84 0.77
N GLU A 477 1.18 31.06 1.15
CA GLU A 477 1.74 32.38 1.44
C GLU A 477 1.75 33.27 0.18
N SER A 478 2.13 32.68 -0.97
CA SER A 478 2.16 33.43 -2.26
C SER A 478 0.77 33.80 -2.73
N GLY A 479 -0.23 32.93 -2.55
CA GLY A 479 -1.65 33.19 -2.86
C GLY A 479 -2.20 34.35 -2.02
N ALA A 480 -1.94 34.34 -0.71
CA ALA A 480 -2.36 35.40 0.20
C ALA A 480 -1.79 36.79 -0.15
N LEU A 481 -0.53 36.84 -0.62
CA LEU A 481 0.10 38.09 -1.06
C LEU A 481 -0.56 38.66 -2.33
N HIS A 482 -1.00 37.81 -3.24
CA HIS A 482 -1.69 38.24 -4.46
C HIS A 482 -3.12 38.73 -4.23
N GLU A 483 -3.82 38.22 -3.20
CA GLU A 483 -5.17 38.72 -2.82
C GLU A 483 -5.11 40.08 -2.13
N VAL A 484 -4.05 40.38 -1.36
CA VAL A 484 -3.88 41.66 -0.66
C VAL A 484 -3.50 42.80 -1.63
N THR A 485 -2.95 42.42 -2.81
CA THR A 485 -2.51 43.41 -3.83
C THR A 485 -3.55 43.70 -4.92
N ARG A 486 -4.69 43.08 -4.88
CA ARG A 486 -5.89 43.38 -5.71
C ARG A 486 -6.91 44.16 -4.91
#